data_fcd2e36cbb22670866e175adc59d07e5
#
_entry.id   fcd2e36cbb22670866e175adc59d07e5
#
_cell.length_a   1.000
_cell.length_b   1.000
_cell.length_c   1.000
_cell.angle_alpha   90.00
_cell.angle_beta   90.00
_cell.angle_gamma   90.00
#
_symmetry.space_group_name_H-M   'P 1'
#
loop_
_entity.id
_entity.type
_entity.pdbx_description
1 polymer ?
#
loop_
_entity_poly.entity_id
_entity_poly.type
_entity_poly.pdbx_seq_one_letter_code
_entity_poly.pdbx_strand_id
1 'polypeptide(L)'
;LPWLAWAACVWALGYAARRTLRRSQVQVAPGVVHYDTVALNEWPAAIVRPCMHGRAYRAVLAVYDVGIVVAGLALVASLAVVLVTCCQLFLRVSPRLAKRDAVPDASSLWLTPLVPGVNLPLRDAAALVPVGLASQVLHEAGHAVAAALHHVEPLSMGLYVFFPAIPVAYVQLPINFVANARCLLYTSD
;
A
#
# COMPACT_ATOMS: atom_id res chain seq x y z
N LEU A 1 12.98 -9.47 -21.47
CA LEU A 1 12.34 -8.16 -21.73
C LEU A 1 10.80 -8.16 -21.50
N PRO A 2 10.19 -9.10 -20.75
CA PRO A 2 8.73 -9.15 -20.55
C PRO A 2 8.19 -7.93 -19.77
N TRP A 3 8.97 -7.34 -18.87
CA TRP A 3 8.57 -6.16 -18.12
C TRP A 3 8.42 -4.89 -18.96
N LEU A 4 9.22 -4.73 -20.04
CA LEU A 4 9.06 -3.63 -21.00
C LEU A 4 7.76 -3.76 -21.79
N ALA A 5 7.42 -4.98 -22.22
CA ALA A 5 6.15 -5.25 -22.89
C ALA A 5 4.96 -4.96 -21.97
N TRP A 6 5.05 -5.37 -20.70
CA TRP A 6 4.03 -5.09 -19.70
C TRP A 6 3.89 -3.58 -19.41
N ALA A 7 5.01 -2.88 -19.22
CA ALA A 7 5.00 -1.42 -19.07
C ALA A 7 4.36 -0.73 -20.30
N ALA A 8 4.74 -1.15 -21.51
CA ALA A 8 4.15 -0.61 -22.74
C ALA A 8 2.65 -0.88 -22.83
N CYS A 9 2.17 -2.06 -22.44
CA CYS A 9 0.75 -2.39 -22.39
C CYS A 9 0.00 -1.48 -21.38
N VAL A 10 0.54 -1.28 -20.17
CA VAL A 10 -0.07 -0.41 -19.16
C VAL A 10 -0.18 1.03 -19.67
N TRP A 11 0.88 1.54 -20.33
CA TRP A 11 0.86 2.88 -20.89
C TRP A 11 -0.11 3.00 -22.07
N ALA A 12 -0.16 1.99 -22.96
CA ALA A 12 -1.12 1.95 -24.06
C ALA A 12 -2.56 1.90 -23.55
N LEU A 13 -2.84 1.10 -22.51
CA LEU A 13 -4.15 1.05 -21.85
C LEU A 13 -4.50 2.39 -21.19
N GLY A 14 -3.56 3.05 -20.51
CA GLY A 14 -3.76 4.38 -19.93
C GLY A 14 -4.11 5.42 -20.99
N TYR A 15 -3.42 5.41 -22.12
CA TYR A 15 -3.74 6.28 -23.25
C TYR A 15 -5.11 5.96 -23.90
N ALA A 16 -5.45 4.69 -24.04
CA ALA A 16 -6.76 4.28 -24.54
C ALA A 16 -7.88 4.68 -23.57
N ALA A 17 -7.70 4.44 -22.29
CA ALA A 17 -8.63 4.84 -21.23
C ALA A 17 -8.87 6.35 -21.21
N ARG A 18 -7.83 7.17 -21.43
CA ARG A 18 -7.96 8.64 -21.55
C ARG A 18 -8.87 9.08 -22.71
N ARG A 19 -8.95 8.26 -23.78
CA ARG A 19 -9.83 8.57 -24.93
C ARG A 19 -11.29 8.19 -24.66
N THR A 20 -11.53 7.13 -23.88
CA THR A 20 -12.86 6.56 -23.63
C THR A 20 -13.51 7.10 -22.36
N LEU A 21 -12.72 7.37 -21.31
CA LEU A 21 -13.19 7.96 -20.06
C LEU A 21 -13.13 9.50 -20.13
N ARG A 22 -13.97 10.16 -19.32
CA ARG A 22 -13.92 11.62 -19.22
C ARG A 22 -12.49 12.06 -18.88
N ARG A 23 -11.99 13.07 -19.57
CA ARG A 23 -10.63 13.64 -19.38
C ARG A 23 -10.31 14.02 -17.93
N SER A 24 -11.34 14.29 -17.12
CA SER A 24 -11.21 14.59 -15.69
C SER A 24 -10.91 13.37 -14.82
N GLN A 25 -11.12 12.15 -15.32
CA GLN A 25 -10.93 10.92 -14.53
C GLN A 25 -9.59 10.23 -14.80
N VAL A 26 -8.94 10.50 -15.95
CA VAL A 26 -7.65 9.91 -16.29
C VAL A 26 -6.68 11.00 -16.70
N GLN A 27 -5.65 11.17 -15.90
CA GLN A 27 -4.54 12.08 -16.17
C GLN A 27 -3.30 11.26 -16.48
N VAL A 28 -2.64 11.59 -17.59
CA VAL A 28 -1.38 10.95 -18.00
C VAL A 28 -0.29 12.01 -17.97
N ALA A 29 0.65 11.84 -17.07
CA ALA A 29 1.85 12.66 -16.95
C ALA A 29 3.10 11.79 -17.25
N PRO A 30 4.26 12.38 -17.59
CA PRO A 30 5.48 11.62 -17.77
C PRO A 30 5.80 10.77 -16.53
N GLY A 31 5.81 9.45 -16.68
CA GLY A 31 6.08 8.51 -15.60
C GLY A 31 4.90 8.18 -14.67
N VAL A 32 3.71 8.78 -14.85
CA VAL A 32 2.55 8.53 -13.97
C VAL A 32 1.26 8.52 -14.79
N VAL A 33 0.44 7.49 -14.59
CA VAL A 33 -0.97 7.48 -14.99
C VAL A 33 -1.80 7.58 -13.72
N HIS A 34 -2.66 8.57 -13.63
CA HIS A 34 -3.55 8.80 -12.51
C HIS A 34 -5.00 8.56 -12.94
N TYR A 35 -5.68 7.68 -12.23
CA TYR A 35 -7.13 7.47 -12.36
C TYR A 35 -7.81 7.92 -11.08
N ASP A 36 -8.78 8.82 -11.20
CA ASP A 36 -9.53 9.40 -10.11
C ASP A 36 -11.03 9.22 -10.32
N THR A 37 -11.77 8.83 -9.28
CA THR A 37 -13.21 8.64 -9.34
C THR A 37 -13.90 9.06 -8.05
N VAL A 38 -15.06 9.70 -8.21
CA VAL A 38 -15.97 10.02 -7.10
C VAL A 38 -17.13 9.00 -7.00
N ALA A 39 -17.26 8.10 -7.97
CA ALA A 39 -18.35 7.13 -8.02
C ALA A 39 -18.33 6.11 -6.85
N LEU A 40 -17.15 5.95 -6.24
CA LEU A 40 -16.96 5.04 -5.13
C LEU A 40 -17.09 5.73 -3.74
N ASN A 41 -17.33 7.05 -3.68
CA ASN A 41 -17.29 7.77 -2.41
C ASN A 41 -18.42 7.37 -1.43
N GLU A 42 -19.53 6.86 -1.95
CA GLU A 42 -20.70 6.50 -1.11
C GLU A 42 -20.59 5.11 -0.48
N TRP A 43 -19.76 4.19 -1.01
CA TRP A 43 -19.75 2.82 -0.53
C TRP A 43 -19.27 2.67 0.93
N PRO A 44 -18.28 3.45 1.46
CA PRO A 44 -17.87 3.32 2.84
C PRO A 44 -19.01 3.68 3.80
N ALA A 45 -19.72 4.78 3.50
CA ALA A 45 -20.90 5.19 4.26
C ALA A 45 -22.03 4.15 4.19
N ALA A 46 -22.25 3.53 3.01
CA ALA A 46 -23.26 2.49 2.85
C ALA A 46 -22.95 1.24 3.69
N ILE A 47 -21.69 0.82 3.80
CA ILE A 47 -21.26 -0.31 4.64
C ILE A 47 -21.41 0.02 6.12
N VAL A 48 -21.04 1.23 6.54
CA VAL A 48 -21.02 1.63 7.95
C VAL A 48 -22.42 1.97 8.47
N ARG A 49 -23.30 2.49 7.62
CA ARG A 49 -24.64 2.93 7.99
C ARG A 49 -25.44 1.96 8.89
N PRO A 50 -25.50 0.63 8.61
CA PRO A 50 -26.21 -0.30 9.49
C PRO A 50 -25.54 -0.48 10.86
N CYS A 51 -24.25 -0.17 10.98
CA CYS A 51 -23.46 -0.32 12.20
C CYS A 51 -23.40 0.96 13.04
N MET A 52 -23.95 2.08 12.56
CA MET A 52 -23.79 3.42 13.19
C MET A 52 -24.47 3.57 14.55
N HIS A 53 -25.23 2.58 15.03
CA HIS A 53 -26.00 2.69 16.27
C HIS A 53 -25.73 1.54 17.24
N GLY A 54 -25.75 1.86 18.52
CA GLY A 54 -25.80 0.89 19.61
C GLY A 54 -24.48 0.12 19.82
N ARG A 55 -24.63 -1.19 20.07
CA ARG A 55 -23.50 -2.07 20.42
C ARG A 55 -22.59 -2.35 19.22
N ALA A 56 -23.14 -2.40 18.01
CA ALA A 56 -22.38 -2.65 16.79
C ALA A 56 -21.37 -1.53 16.53
N TYR A 57 -21.76 -0.27 16.66
CA TYR A 57 -20.85 0.87 16.50
C TYR A 57 -19.66 0.80 17.47
N ARG A 58 -19.96 0.55 18.77
CA ARG A 58 -18.89 0.42 19.79
C ARG A 58 -17.96 -0.76 19.50
N ALA A 59 -18.50 -1.88 19.00
CA ALA A 59 -17.69 -3.03 18.64
C ALA A 59 -16.73 -2.71 17.47
N VAL A 60 -17.23 -2.02 16.43
CA VAL A 60 -16.39 -1.61 15.28
C VAL A 60 -15.29 -0.65 15.73
N LEU A 61 -15.62 0.36 16.53
CA LEU A 61 -14.60 1.28 17.09
C LEU A 61 -13.56 0.54 17.94
N ALA A 62 -13.98 -0.43 18.76
CA ALA A 62 -13.04 -1.22 19.55
C ALA A 62 -12.10 -2.07 18.66
N VAL A 63 -12.58 -2.57 17.51
CA VAL A 63 -11.73 -3.27 16.54
C VAL A 63 -10.66 -2.32 15.98
N TYR A 64 -11.01 -1.08 15.65
CA TYR A 64 -10.04 -0.08 15.20
C TYR A 64 -9.04 0.28 16.31
N ASP A 65 -9.51 0.51 17.55
CA ASP A 65 -8.63 0.81 18.69
C ASP A 65 -7.61 -0.33 18.93
N VAL A 66 -8.07 -1.59 18.91
CA VAL A 66 -7.17 -2.76 18.99
C VAL A 66 -6.24 -2.82 17.78
N GLY A 67 -6.75 -2.52 16.59
CA GLY A 67 -5.97 -2.47 15.36
C GLY A 67 -4.79 -1.51 15.44
N ILE A 68 -4.99 -0.31 15.98
CA ILE A 68 -3.91 0.69 16.20
C ILE A 68 -2.82 0.12 17.12
N VAL A 69 -3.21 -0.49 18.25
CA VAL A 69 -2.24 -1.08 19.18
C VAL A 69 -1.44 -2.20 18.49
N VAL A 70 -2.13 -3.09 17.77
CA VAL A 70 -1.49 -4.19 17.03
C VAL A 70 -0.56 -3.65 15.94
N ALA A 71 -1.00 -2.64 15.18
CA ALA A 71 -0.18 -2.00 14.15
C ALA A 71 1.07 -1.34 14.75
N GLY A 72 0.92 -0.61 15.87
CA GLY A 72 2.05 -0.01 16.59
C GLY A 72 3.06 -1.06 17.07
N LEU A 73 2.58 -2.16 17.65
CA LEU A 73 3.45 -3.27 18.06
C LEU A 73 4.14 -3.94 16.87
N ALA A 74 3.40 -4.16 15.77
CA ALA A 74 3.95 -4.73 14.54
C ALA A 74 5.01 -3.81 13.92
N LEU A 75 4.81 -2.48 13.94
CA LEU A 75 5.78 -1.51 13.48
C LEU A 75 7.08 -1.60 14.29
N VAL A 76 6.99 -1.61 15.61
CA VAL A 76 8.18 -1.75 16.49
C VAL A 76 8.88 -3.08 16.26
N ALA A 77 8.12 -4.18 16.15
CA ALA A 77 8.69 -5.49 15.88
C ALA A 77 9.38 -5.57 14.52
N SER A 78 8.74 -5.02 13.46
CA SER A 78 9.32 -5.00 12.12
C SER A 78 10.60 -4.16 12.08
N LEU A 79 10.62 -3.01 12.74
CA LEU A 79 11.82 -2.18 12.85
C LEU A 79 12.95 -2.91 13.58
N ALA A 80 12.64 -3.61 14.67
CA ALA A 80 13.63 -4.41 15.40
C ALA A 80 14.21 -5.53 14.52
N VAL A 81 13.37 -6.25 13.76
CA VAL A 81 13.82 -7.29 12.83
C VAL A 81 14.72 -6.71 11.73
N VAL A 82 14.35 -5.56 11.15
CA VAL A 82 15.19 -4.88 10.14
C VAL A 82 16.52 -4.46 10.73
N LEU A 83 16.53 -3.84 11.92
CA LEU A 83 17.78 -3.42 12.60
C LEU A 83 18.69 -4.61 12.90
N VAL A 84 18.14 -5.71 13.44
CA VAL A 84 18.92 -6.93 13.72
C VAL A 84 19.50 -7.48 12.42
N THR A 85 18.71 -7.54 11.34
CA THR A 85 19.19 -8.01 10.03
C THR A 85 20.30 -7.11 9.48
N CYS A 86 20.14 -5.79 9.57
CA CYS A 86 21.17 -4.84 9.16
C CYS A 86 22.46 -5.00 9.99
N CYS A 87 22.35 -5.15 11.30
CA CYS A 87 23.52 -5.41 12.17
C CYS A 87 24.22 -6.72 11.81
N GLN A 88 23.44 -7.79 11.58
CA GLN A 88 24.01 -9.09 11.16
C GLN A 88 24.75 -8.96 9.82
N LEU A 89 24.17 -8.27 8.84
CA LEU A 89 24.82 -7.98 7.56
C LEU A 89 26.10 -7.20 7.75
N PHE A 90 26.08 -6.13 8.53
CA PHE A 90 27.24 -5.27 8.77
C PHE A 90 28.37 -6.03 9.46
N LEU A 91 28.07 -6.80 10.51
CA LEU A 91 29.05 -7.61 11.23
C LEU A 91 29.66 -8.71 10.37
N ARG A 92 28.92 -9.23 9.38
CA ARG A 92 29.42 -10.26 8.45
C ARG A 92 30.21 -9.71 7.29
N VAL A 93 29.87 -8.52 6.81
CA VAL A 93 30.58 -7.84 5.71
C VAL A 93 31.93 -7.30 6.20
N SER A 94 32.00 -6.77 7.42
CA SER A 94 33.20 -6.16 7.97
C SER A 94 34.44 -7.06 8.00
N PRO A 95 34.40 -8.33 8.46
CA PRO A 95 35.57 -9.24 8.44
C PRO A 95 35.87 -9.83 7.05
N ARG A 96 34.91 -9.76 6.08
CA ARG A 96 35.05 -10.38 4.75
C ARG A 96 35.60 -9.45 3.68
N LEU A 97 35.61 -8.16 3.92
CA LEU A 97 36.44 -7.22 3.12
C LEU A 97 37.91 -7.55 3.22
N ALA A 98 38.31 -8.29 4.28
CA ALA A 98 39.70 -8.75 4.46
C ALA A 98 39.97 -10.17 3.88
N LYS A 99 38.96 -10.95 3.53
CA LYS A 99 39.06 -12.30 2.91
C LYS A 99 38.14 -12.43 1.72
N ARG A 100 38.69 -12.47 0.51
CA ARG A 100 38.07 -12.31 -0.81
C ARG A 100 37.23 -13.50 -1.31
N ASP A 101 36.99 -14.57 -0.53
CA ASP A 101 36.57 -15.86 -1.08
C ASP A 101 35.33 -16.56 -0.44
N ALA A 102 34.43 -15.85 0.20
CA ALA A 102 33.24 -16.54 0.73
C ALA A 102 31.94 -15.78 0.44
N VAL A 103 31.12 -16.32 -0.48
CA VAL A 103 29.74 -15.89 -0.67
C VAL A 103 28.96 -16.10 0.66
N PRO A 104 28.25 -15.10 1.18
CA PRO A 104 27.45 -15.25 2.39
C PRO A 104 26.36 -16.29 2.17
N ASP A 105 26.33 -17.31 3.04
CA ASP A 105 25.21 -18.23 3.06
C ASP A 105 23.94 -17.49 3.50
N ALA A 106 23.03 -17.27 2.56
CA ALA A 106 21.78 -16.51 2.76
C ALA A 106 20.84 -17.18 3.78
N SER A 107 21.03 -18.50 4.01
CA SER A 107 20.20 -19.31 4.90
C SER A 107 20.28 -18.90 6.38
N SER A 108 21.25 -18.05 6.75
CA SER A 108 21.50 -17.62 8.12
C SER A 108 21.04 -16.19 8.43
N LEU A 109 20.35 -15.50 7.49
CA LEU A 109 19.72 -14.20 7.70
C LEU A 109 18.26 -14.39 8.10
N TRP A 110 17.79 -13.60 9.04
CA TRP A 110 16.39 -13.60 9.45
C TRP A 110 15.45 -13.13 8.34
N LEU A 111 15.95 -12.19 7.52
CA LEU A 111 15.27 -11.71 6.33
C LEU A 111 16.22 -11.78 5.14
N THR A 112 15.76 -12.41 4.07
CA THR A 112 16.46 -12.39 2.78
C THR A 112 15.71 -11.41 1.87
N PRO A 113 16.35 -10.31 1.42
CA PRO A 113 15.70 -9.39 0.50
C PRO A 113 15.37 -10.12 -0.80
N LEU A 114 14.10 -10.04 -1.21
CA LEU A 114 13.63 -10.61 -2.46
C LEU A 114 14.01 -9.66 -3.62
N VAL A 115 14.93 -10.12 -4.47
CA VAL A 115 15.37 -9.36 -5.64
C VAL A 115 14.87 -10.09 -6.89
N PRO A 116 13.89 -9.50 -7.62
CA PRO A 116 13.38 -10.10 -8.85
C PRO A 116 14.50 -10.34 -9.87
N GLY A 117 14.56 -11.56 -10.42
CA GLY A 117 15.59 -11.97 -11.38
C GLY A 117 16.91 -12.44 -10.76
N VAL A 118 17.09 -12.33 -9.43
CA VAL A 118 18.29 -12.83 -8.71
C VAL A 118 17.92 -14.04 -7.85
N ASN A 119 17.08 -13.83 -6.84
CA ASN A 119 16.63 -14.89 -5.92
C ASN A 119 15.13 -15.18 -6.01
N LEU A 120 14.39 -14.36 -6.78
CA LEU A 120 12.98 -14.56 -7.08
C LEU A 120 12.81 -14.67 -8.61
N PRO A 121 12.27 -15.79 -9.15
CA PRO A 121 11.95 -15.90 -10.56
C PRO A 121 11.00 -14.79 -11.02
N LEU A 122 11.22 -14.23 -12.19
CA LEU A 122 10.40 -13.12 -12.71
C LEU A 122 8.91 -13.44 -12.81
N ARG A 123 8.58 -14.69 -13.08
CA ARG A 123 7.17 -15.15 -13.12
C ARG A 123 6.51 -15.04 -11.74
N ASP A 124 7.24 -15.35 -10.67
CA ASP A 124 6.74 -15.32 -9.30
C ASP A 124 6.70 -13.87 -8.78
N ALA A 125 7.66 -13.03 -9.22
CA ALA A 125 7.62 -11.59 -8.99
C ALA A 125 6.37 -10.94 -9.60
N ALA A 126 5.91 -11.40 -10.77
CA ALA A 126 4.69 -10.91 -11.40
C ALA A 126 3.43 -11.17 -10.55
N ALA A 127 3.40 -12.24 -9.75
CA ALA A 127 2.30 -12.54 -8.84
C ALA A 127 2.24 -11.57 -7.65
N LEU A 128 3.36 -10.95 -7.26
CA LEU A 128 3.41 -9.99 -6.16
C LEU A 128 2.67 -8.68 -6.49
N VAL A 129 2.57 -8.30 -7.78
CA VAL A 129 1.89 -7.07 -8.19
C VAL A 129 0.39 -7.11 -7.86
N PRO A 130 -0.40 -8.13 -8.28
CA PRO A 130 -1.81 -8.19 -7.90
C PRO A 130 -2.03 -8.39 -6.39
N VAL A 131 -1.17 -9.14 -5.71
CA VAL A 131 -1.25 -9.31 -4.26
C VAL A 131 -0.98 -7.98 -3.55
N GLY A 132 0.07 -7.25 -3.96
CA GLY A 132 0.39 -5.94 -3.42
C GLY A 132 -0.73 -4.92 -3.67
N LEU A 133 -1.29 -4.91 -4.89
CA LEU A 133 -2.42 -4.05 -5.21
C LEU A 133 -3.66 -4.38 -4.37
N ALA A 134 -4.00 -5.66 -4.23
CA ALA A 134 -5.13 -6.09 -3.39
C ALA A 134 -4.92 -5.67 -1.93
N SER A 135 -3.71 -5.83 -1.39
CA SER A 135 -3.36 -5.39 -0.04
C SER A 135 -3.52 -3.88 0.12
N GLN A 136 -3.06 -3.08 -0.85
CA GLN A 136 -3.23 -1.63 -0.83
C GLN A 136 -4.69 -1.21 -0.92
N VAL A 137 -5.47 -1.81 -1.81
CA VAL A 137 -6.91 -1.52 -1.93
C VAL A 137 -7.64 -1.80 -0.62
N LEU A 138 -7.31 -2.91 0.06
CA LEU A 138 -7.88 -3.24 1.36
C LEU A 138 -7.44 -2.23 2.44
N HIS A 139 -6.19 -1.78 2.40
CA HIS A 139 -5.66 -0.76 3.31
C HIS A 139 -6.39 0.58 3.14
N GLU A 140 -6.49 1.08 1.91
CA GLU A 140 -7.22 2.31 1.58
C GLU A 140 -8.73 2.20 1.91
N ALA A 141 -9.31 1.02 1.69
CA ALA A 141 -10.68 0.73 2.10
C ALA A 141 -10.85 0.85 3.64
N GLY A 142 -9.86 0.43 4.40
CA GLY A 142 -9.82 0.62 5.86
C GLY A 142 -9.88 2.09 6.26
N HIS A 143 -9.07 2.94 5.61
CA HIS A 143 -9.09 4.39 5.83
C HIS A 143 -10.45 5.01 5.46
N ALA A 144 -11.03 4.61 4.33
CA ALA A 144 -12.33 5.09 3.89
C ALA A 144 -13.46 4.73 4.88
N VAL A 145 -13.45 3.49 5.40
CA VAL A 145 -14.40 3.02 6.41
C VAL A 145 -14.19 3.75 7.73
N ALA A 146 -12.94 3.93 8.17
CA ALA A 146 -12.63 4.70 9.38
C ALA A 146 -13.13 6.14 9.28
N ALA A 147 -12.95 6.80 8.13
CA ALA A 147 -13.48 8.13 7.87
C ALA A 147 -15.01 8.16 7.95
N ALA A 148 -15.68 7.20 7.32
CA ALA A 148 -17.14 7.08 7.33
C ALA A 148 -17.72 6.86 8.74
N LEU A 149 -17.01 6.12 9.62
CA LEU A 149 -17.38 5.97 11.04
C LEU A 149 -17.42 7.31 11.79
N HIS A 150 -16.64 8.29 11.33
CA HIS A 150 -16.59 9.64 11.87
C HIS A 150 -17.39 10.66 11.04
N HIS A 151 -18.30 10.19 10.18
CA HIS A 151 -19.13 11.02 9.32
C HIS A 151 -18.33 11.88 8.33
N VAL A 152 -17.16 11.41 7.92
CA VAL A 152 -16.32 12.08 6.93
C VAL A 152 -16.42 11.33 5.61
N GLU A 153 -16.81 12.05 4.56
CA GLU A 153 -16.89 11.49 3.21
C GLU A 153 -15.57 11.69 2.48
N PRO A 154 -15.06 10.65 1.79
CA PRO A 154 -13.91 10.80 0.91
C PRO A 154 -14.17 11.83 -0.20
N LEU A 155 -13.15 12.60 -0.59
CA LEU A 155 -13.23 13.51 -1.72
C LEU A 155 -13.17 12.75 -3.04
N SER A 156 -12.27 11.80 -3.13
CA SER A 156 -12.09 10.93 -4.28
C SER A 156 -11.33 9.65 -3.89
N MET A 157 -11.42 8.64 -4.74
CA MET A 157 -10.66 7.41 -4.65
C MET A 157 -10.05 7.09 -6.01
N GLY A 158 -8.90 6.46 -6.02
CA GLY A 158 -8.27 6.21 -7.29
C GLY A 158 -7.05 5.32 -7.25
N LEU A 159 -6.34 5.35 -8.37
CA LEU A 159 -5.16 4.56 -8.61
C LEU A 159 -4.10 5.40 -9.32
N TYR A 160 -2.91 5.43 -8.78
CA TYR A 160 -1.71 5.85 -9.49
C TYR A 160 -1.02 4.63 -10.09
N VAL A 161 -0.51 4.77 -11.29
CA VAL A 161 0.41 3.80 -11.87
C VAL A 161 1.70 4.51 -12.20
N PHE A 162 2.74 4.24 -11.43
CA PHE A 162 4.08 4.79 -11.63
C PHE A 162 4.89 3.95 -12.61
N PHE A 163 5.77 4.60 -13.37
CA PHE A 163 6.74 3.88 -14.20
C PHE A 163 7.66 3.00 -13.32
N PRO A 164 7.94 1.75 -13.68
CA PRO A 164 7.61 1.04 -14.96
C PRO A 164 6.20 0.46 -15.05
N ALA A 165 5.40 0.40 -14.02
CA ALA A 165 3.99 0.06 -13.92
C ALA A 165 3.67 -0.49 -12.51
N ILE A 166 4.00 0.30 -11.51
CA ILE A 166 3.73 0.01 -10.09
C ILE A 166 2.40 0.68 -9.75
N PRO A 167 1.33 -0.10 -9.52
CA PRO A 167 0.05 0.44 -9.12
C PRO A 167 0.07 0.81 -7.63
N VAL A 168 -0.51 1.96 -7.30
CA VAL A 168 -0.69 2.46 -5.93
C VAL A 168 -2.12 2.96 -5.79
N ALA A 169 -2.91 2.32 -4.94
CA ALA A 169 -4.25 2.78 -4.59
C ALA A 169 -4.17 3.97 -3.63
N TYR A 170 -5.20 4.81 -3.61
CA TYR A 170 -5.31 5.91 -2.66
C TYR A 170 -6.76 6.29 -2.39
N VAL A 171 -6.98 6.89 -1.22
CA VAL A 171 -8.22 7.57 -0.82
C VAL A 171 -7.88 8.98 -0.39
N GLN A 172 -8.53 9.97 -1.00
CA GLN A 172 -8.33 11.37 -0.63
C GLN A 172 -9.38 11.78 0.39
N LEU A 173 -8.93 12.21 1.56
CA LEU A 173 -9.77 12.71 2.63
C LEU A 173 -9.68 14.25 2.75
N PRO A 174 -10.75 14.94 3.19
CA PRO A 174 -10.72 16.40 3.33
C PRO A 174 -9.80 16.85 4.48
N ILE A 175 -9.08 17.95 4.27
CA ILE A 175 -8.09 18.49 5.24
C ILE A 175 -8.74 18.86 6.60
N ASN A 176 -10.02 19.22 6.61
CA ASN A 176 -10.77 19.55 7.86
C ASN A 176 -10.96 18.33 8.80
N PHE A 177 -10.52 17.19 8.38
CA PHE A 177 -10.50 15.91 9.07
C PHE A 177 -9.59 15.88 10.32
N VAL A 178 -8.59 16.76 10.38
CA VAL A 178 -7.59 16.87 11.45
C VAL A 178 -8.21 17.25 12.83
N ALA A 179 -9.45 17.70 12.87
CA ALA A 179 -10.12 18.12 14.10
C ALA A 179 -10.48 16.96 15.06
N ASN A 180 -10.49 15.72 14.60
CA ASN A 180 -10.79 14.55 15.42
C ASN A 180 -9.56 13.65 15.59
N ALA A 181 -8.88 13.75 16.75
CA ALA A 181 -7.65 13.04 17.05
C ALA A 181 -7.74 11.51 16.83
N ARG A 182 -8.89 10.87 17.15
CA ARG A 182 -9.08 9.44 16.93
C ARG A 182 -9.12 9.09 15.45
N CYS A 183 -9.81 9.89 14.66
CA CYS A 183 -9.90 9.67 13.25
C CYS A 183 -8.54 9.85 12.56
N LEU A 184 -7.75 10.84 13.00
CA LEU A 184 -6.37 11.03 12.54
C LEU A 184 -5.51 9.79 12.82
N LEU A 185 -5.62 9.20 14.01
CA LEU A 185 -4.88 7.99 14.38
C LEU A 185 -5.25 6.78 13.51
N TYR A 186 -6.52 6.69 13.05
CA TYR A 186 -6.97 5.60 12.19
C TYR A 186 -6.58 5.77 10.71
N THR A 187 -6.18 6.96 10.31
CA THR A 187 -5.93 7.32 8.92
C THR A 187 -4.55 7.94 8.67
N SER A 188 -3.74 8.15 9.73
CA SER A 188 -2.35 8.59 9.56
C SER A 188 -1.46 7.40 9.21
N ASP A 189 -0.90 7.46 8.04
CA ASP A 189 0.21 6.61 7.60
C ASP A 189 1.56 7.23 7.97
#